data_6ff466cebd723660379a60494d4d409e
#
_entry.id   6ff466cebd723660379a60494d4d409e
#
_cell.length_a   1.000
_cell.length_b   1.000
_cell.length_c   1.000
_cell.angle_alpha   90.00
_cell.angle_beta   90.00
_cell.angle_gamma   90.00
#
_symmetry.space_group_name_H-M   'P 1'
#
loop_
_entity.id
_entity.type
_entity.pdbx_description
1 polymer ?
#
loop_
_entity_poly.entity_id
_entity_poly.type
_entity_poly.pdbx_seq_one_letter_code
_entity_poly.pdbx_strand_id
1 'polypeptide(L)'
;MTQASTSLPREAVAWVFAPHFIGNPFQALLTMGMADHDIAPIGAASVADGVRVVTTAHHVRQRVLHLHWLNGVLAGASTREEAQKRVAAFERQLDSVQAVGTKLVWTMHNVLPHESVFEDLEVRIRESIVGRADMVHIMNPDSIEMAGPYFDLPASKVVRVEHPGYQGYYPQWMSRAAARQHFGFTPGEQVLLVLGAIKPYKGLLELAHTIDEFTREHPRKATLIIAGSAGEDAGTRELLDIADIHPAIHVLPERMLSEDVGLLFAAADVAVVPYKASLNSGALVLALSMGKPVLARSTAGSTHLLQGGAGIVYDDDHRLMHALLDTGWHASASAAAADMARRLRPQHVSDVFGRVSRAFVDHGVLAAQAVAGPDGGLDA
;
A
#
# COMPACT_ATOMS: atom_id res chain seq x y z
N MET A 1 31.39 -23.31 -36.66
CA MET A 1 30.50 -22.15 -36.92
C MET A 1 29.17 -22.42 -36.24
N THR A 2 29.02 -21.94 -35.03
CA THR A 2 27.79 -22.00 -34.24
C THR A 2 26.83 -20.96 -34.80
N GLN A 3 25.70 -21.41 -35.34
CA GLN A 3 24.60 -20.49 -35.72
C GLN A 3 24.12 -19.79 -34.47
N ALA A 4 24.39 -18.49 -34.37
CA ALA A 4 23.72 -17.64 -33.42
C ALA A 4 22.24 -17.61 -33.81
N SER A 5 21.39 -18.17 -32.94
CA SER A 5 19.93 -18.03 -33.01
C SER A 5 19.63 -16.54 -32.88
N THR A 6 19.40 -15.86 -33.98
CA THR A 6 18.86 -14.51 -34.01
C THR A 6 17.37 -14.61 -33.66
N SER A 7 17.07 -14.68 -32.38
CA SER A 7 15.69 -14.38 -31.91
C SER A 7 15.36 -12.96 -32.38
N LEU A 8 14.24 -12.78 -33.08
CA LEU A 8 13.72 -11.46 -33.41
C LEU A 8 13.61 -10.65 -32.11
N PRO A 9 13.93 -9.34 -32.11
CA PRO A 9 13.75 -8.51 -30.92
C PRO A 9 12.29 -8.60 -30.46
N ARG A 10 12.10 -8.82 -29.14
CA ARG A 10 10.76 -8.87 -28.55
C ARG A 10 10.05 -7.54 -28.79
N GLU A 11 8.78 -7.59 -29.19
CA GLU A 11 7.98 -6.37 -29.32
C GLU A 11 7.80 -5.71 -27.96
N ALA A 12 8.03 -4.39 -27.88
CA ALA A 12 7.81 -3.60 -26.69
C ALA A 12 6.31 -3.54 -26.35
N VAL A 13 6.00 -3.58 -25.04
CA VAL A 13 4.64 -3.50 -24.50
C VAL A 13 4.38 -2.10 -23.96
N ALA A 14 3.30 -1.45 -24.40
CA ALA A 14 2.80 -0.25 -23.73
C ALA A 14 1.94 -0.66 -22.52
N TRP A 15 2.41 -0.38 -21.31
CA TRP A 15 1.72 -0.70 -20.08
C TRP A 15 1.23 0.59 -19.40
N VAL A 16 -0.07 0.87 -19.55
CA VAL A 16 -0.69 2.12 -19.10
C VAL A 16 -1.28 1.95 -17.72
N PHE A 17 -0.77 2.69 -16.73
CA PHE A 17 -1.27 2.74 -15.36
C PHE A 17 -2.32 3.84 -15.20
N ALA A 18 -3.49 3.52 -14.69
CA ALA A 18 -4.58 4.47 -14.50
C ALA A 18 -5.42 4.17 -13.23
N PRO A 19 -5.73 5.18 -12.41
CA PRO A 19 -5.08 6.48 -12.37
C PRO A 19 -3.63 6.39 -11.88
N HIS A 20 -2.77 7.30 -12.34
CA HIS A 20 -1.40 7.45 -11.85
C HIS A 20 -1.34 8.62 -10.85
N PHE A 21 -0.89 8.33 -9.63
CA PHE A 21 -0.78 9.31 -8.55
C PHE A 21 0.69 9.66 -8.28
N ILE A 22 1.15 10.81 -8.76
CA ILE A 22 2.55 11.28 -8.56
C ILE A 22 2.89 11.39 -7.06
N GLY A 23 1.92 11.73 -6.22
CA GLY A 23 2.13 11.88 -4.77
C GLY A 23 2.14 10.56 -3.98
N ASN A 24 1.94 9.41 -4.65
CA ASN A 24 2.04 8.07 -4.04
C ASN A 24 3.15 7.29 -4.77
N PRO A 25 4.25 6.95 -4.11
CA PRO A 25 5.40 6.32 -4.76
C PRO A 25 5.17 4.87 -5.18
N PHE A 26 4.10 4.22 -4.73
CA PHE A 26 3.82 2.81 -4.99
C PHE A 26 3.99 2.43 -6.47
N GLN A 27 3.31 3.15 -7.38
CA GLN A 27 3.37 2.83 -8.81
C GLN A 27 4.77 3.02 -9.39
N ALA A 28 5.46 4.11 -9.03
CA ALA A 28 6.81 4.36 -9.48
C ALA A 28 7.79 3.27 -9.00
N LEU A 29 7.66 2.84 -7.73
CA LEU A 29 8.48 1.79 -7.15
C LEU A 29 8.16 0.41 -7.76
N LEU A 30 6.90 0.12 -8.05
CA LEU A 30 6.48 -1.14 -8.67
C LEU A 30 6.98 -1.27 -10.12
N THR A 31 7.11 -0.15 -10.84
CA THR A 31 7.34 -0.16 -12.28
C THR A 31 8.77 0.15 -12.70
N MET A 32 9.65 0.47 -11.75
CA MET A 32 11.00 0.94 -12.04
C MET A 32 11.88 -0.04 -12.83
N GLY A 33 11.64 -1.36 -12.69
CA GLY A 33 12.37 -2.41 -13.41
C GLY A 33 11.69 -2.89 -14.71
N MET A 34 10.51 -2.38 -15.07
CA MET A 34 9.74 -2.92 -16.20
C MET A 34 10.43 -2.73 -17.55
N ALA A 35 11.23 -1.68 -17.71
CA ALA A 35 11.97 -1.41 -18.94
C ALA A 35 12.99 -2.53 -19.27
N ASP A 36 13.56 -3.17 -18.26
CA ASP A 36 14.50 -4.29 -18.43
C ASP A 36 13.83 -5.55 -19.01
N HIS A 37 12.50 -5.55 -19.05
CA HIS A 37 11.65 -6.61 -19.61
C HIS A 37 10.90 -6.21 -20.89
N ASP A 38 11.38 -5.19 -21.60
CA ASP A 38 10.76 -4.63 -22.81
C ASP A 38 9.33 -4.11 -22.59
N ILE A 39 9.04 -3.57 -21.40
CA ILE A 39 7.76 -2.98 -21.05
C ILE A 39 7.94 -1.49 -20.75
N ALA A 40 7.22 -0.65 -21.49
CA ALA A 40 7.19 0.80 -21.29
C ALA A 40 6.04 1.19 -20.33
N PRO A 41 6.32 1.56 -19.06
CA PRO A 41 5.29 2.05 -18.14
C PRO A 41 4.87 3.47 -18.54
N ILE A 42 3.56 3.69 -18.62
CA ILE A 42 2.95 4.97 -19.01
C ILE A 42 1.92 5.35 -17.96
N GLY A 43 2.11 6.47 -17.28
CA GLY A 43 1.14 7.00 -16.30
C GLY A 43 0.03 7.80 -16.98
N ALA A 44 -1.24 7.47 -16.68
CA ALA A 44 -2.40 8.23 -17.10
C ALA A 44 -3.11 8.85 -15.88
N ALA A 45 -3.50 10.12 -15.98
CA ALA A 45 -4.04 10.87 -14.83
C ALA A 45 -5.38 10.32 -14.32
N SER A 46 -6.19 9.75 -15.20
CA SER A 46 -7.49 9.17 -14.88
C SER A 46 -7.72 7.86 -15.63
N VAL A 47 -8.74 7.10 -15.22
CA VAL A 47 -9.19 5.92 -15.96
C VAL A 47 -9.55 6.28 -17.40
N ALA A 48 -10.28 7.39 -17.61
CA ALA A 48 -10.68 7.85 -18.95
C ALA A 48 -9.45 8.19 -19.83
N ASP A 49 -8.41 8.81 -19.26
CA ASP A 49 -7.16 9.07 -19.98
C ASP A 49 -6.44 7.78 -20.35
N GLY A 50 -6.37 6.82 -19.42
CA GLY A 50 -5.80 5.51 -19.69
C GLY A 50 -6.52 4.78 -20.81
N VAL A 51 -7.84 4.74 -20.77
CA VAL A 51 -8.68 4.18 -21.84
C VAL A 51 -8.41 4.87 -23.18
N ARG A 52 -8.37 6.20 -23.20
CA ARG A 52 -8.05 6.97 -24.42
C ARG A 52 -6.69 6.59 -24.97
N VAL A 53 -5.64 6.52 -24.13
CA VAL A 53 -4.30 6.15 -24.58
C VAL A 53 -4.29 4.77 -25.25
N VAL A 54 -4.85 3.74 -24.59
CA VAL A 54 -4.80 2.37 -25.13
C VAL A 54 -5.71 2.15 -26.34
N THR A 55 -6.79 2.92 -26.47
CA THR A 55 -7.71 2.80 -27.60
C THR A 55 -7.26 3.59 -28.85
N THR A 56 -6.37 4.57 -28.70
CA THR A 56 -5.84 5.38 -29.82
C THR A 56 -4.42 5.02 -30.26
N ALA A 57 -3.66 4.27 -29.47
CA ALA A 57 -2.28 3.87 -29.75
C ALA A 57 -2.20 2.70 -30.75
N HIS A 58 -2.82 2.81 -31.91
CA HIS A 58 -2.91 1.71 -32.89
C HIS A 58 -1.56 1.23 -33.46
N HIS A 59 -0.51 2.05 -33.34
CA HIS A 59 0.85 1.71 -33.77
C HIS A 59 1.57 0.76 -32.80
N VAL A 60 1.06 0.56 -31.58
CA VAL A 60 1.59 -0.37 -30.58
C VAL A 60 0.71 -1.63 -30.57
N ARG A 61 1.29 -2.79 -30.89
CA ARG A 61 0.53 -4.05 -30.97
C ARG A 61 0.17 -4.59 -29.59
N GLN A 62 1.13 -4.59 -28.66
CA GLN A 62 0.91 -5.11 -27.30
C GLN A 62 0.62 -3.96 -26.34
N ARG A 63 -0.62 -3.90 -25.87
CA ARG A 63 -1.10 -2.84 -24.97
C ARG A 63 -1.76 -3.47 -23.76
N VAL A 64 -1.49 -2.89 -22.59
CA VAL A 64 -2.11 -3.27 -21.33
C VAL A 64 -2.66 -2.00 -20.67
N LEU A 65 -3.92 -2.02 -20.25
CA LEU A 65 -4.46 -1.05 -19.31
C LEU A 65 -4.42 -1.66 -17.92
N HIS A 66 -3.68 -1.04 -17.00
CA HIS A 66 -3.55 -1.47 -15.63
C HIS A 66 -4.27 -0.51 -14.69
N LEU A 67 -5.41 -0.92 -14.18
CA LEU A 67 -6.20 -0.13 -13.26
C LEU A 67 -5.74 -0.35 -11.81
N HIS A 68 -5.73 0.74 -11.04
CA HIS A 68 -5.38 0.75 -9.62
C HIS A 68 -6.58 1.13 -8.75
N TRP A 69 -6.51 2.23 -8.03
CA TRP A 69 -7.55 2.69 -7.12
C TRP A 69 -8.84 3.06 -7.88
N LEU A 70 -9.94 2.35 -7.58
CA LEU A 70 -11.23 2.54 -8.26
C LEU A 70 -12.14 3.58 -7.57
N ASN A 71 -11.71 4.13 -6.41
CA ASN A 71 -12.51 5.10 -5.65
C ASN A 71 -12.91 6.33 -6.48
N GLY A 72 -12.11 6.68 -7.50
CA GLY A 72 -12.41 7.77 -8.43
C GLY A 72 -13.67 7.56 -9.27
N VAL A 73 -14.14 6.33 -9.42
CA VAL A 73 -15.34 6.02 -10.22
C VAL A 73 -16.58 6.68 -9.62
N LEU A 74 -16.76 6.57 -8.30
CA LEU A 74 -17.91 7.17 -7.58
C LEU A 74 -17.59 8.52 -6.92
N ALA A 75 -16.35 9.02 -7.02
CA ALA A 75 -15.95 10.24 -6.35
C ALA A 75 -16.82 11.44 -6.75
N GLY A 76 -17.42 12.11 -5.73
CA GLY A 76 -18.29 13.28 -5.92
C GLY A 76 -19.70 12.96 -6.40
N ALA A 77 -20.13 11.69 -6.46
CA ALA A 77 -21.53 11.35 -6.67
C ALA A 77 -22.34 11.69 -5.42
N SER A 78 -23.29 12.59 -5.54
CA SER A 78 -24.14 13.04 -4.43
C SER A 78 -25.48 12.28 -4.36
N THR A 79 -25.90 11.67 -5.46
CA THR A 79 -27.13 10.89 -5.57
C THR A 79 -26.86 9.48 -6.11
N ARG A 80 -27.76 8.54 -5.78
CA ARG A 80 -27.68 7.19 -6.29
C ARG A 80 -27.78 7.13 -7.82
N GLU A 81 -28.63 7.96 -8.42
CA GLU A 81 -28.78 8.02 -9.88
C GLU A 81 -27.47 8.47 -10.56
N GLU A 82 -26.80 9.47 -10.00
CA GLU A 82 -25.50 9.91 -10.48
C GLU A 82 -24.44 8.81 -10.35
N ALA A 83 -24.37 8.14 -9.19
CA ALA A 83 -23.49 7.03 -8.96
C ALA A 83 -23.71 5.90 -9.97
N GLN A 84 -24.97 5.52 -10.25
CA GLN A 84 -25.32 4.50 -11.26
C GLN A 84 -24.87 4.93 -12.67
N LYS A 85 -25.04 6.19 -13.05
CA LYS A 85 -24.58 6.71 -14.35
C LYS A 85 -23.05 6.60 -14.48
N ARG A 86 -22.32 6.86 -13.40
CA ARG A 86 -20.86 6.74 -13.36
C ARG A 86 -20.40 5.28 -13.48
N VAL A 87 -21.06 4.34 -12.78
CA VAL A 87 -20.79 2.90 -12.94
C VAL A 87 -21.01 2.48 -14.39
N ALA A 88 -22.15 2.84 -14.98
CA ALA A 88 -22.44 2.50 -16.37
C ALA A 88 -21.44 3.13 -17.37
N ALA A 89 -20.93 4.33 -17.08
CA ALA A 89 -19.88 4.95 -17.89
C ALA A 89 -18.55 4.19 -17.77
N PHE A 90 -18.18 3.78 -16.55
CA PHE A 90 -16.98 2.97 -16.30
C PHE A 90 -17.06 1.61 -17.02
N GLU A 91 -18.21 0.92 -16.95
CA GLU A 91 -18.43 -0.34 -17.67
C GLU A 91 -18.24 -0.19 -19.19
N ARG A 92 -18.80 0.87 -19.79
CA ARG A 92 -18.58 1.18 -21.22
C ARG A 92 -17.13 1.46 -21.56
N GLN A 93 -16.39 2.10 -20.67
CA GLN A 93 -14.94 2.31 -20.84
C GLN A 93 -14.19 0.97 -20.88
N LEU A 94 -14.50 0.04 -19.96
CA LEU A 94 -13.89 -1.29 -19.97
C LEU A 94 -14.24 -2.06 -21.24
N ASP A 95 -15.50 -1.99 -21.71
CA ASP A 95 -15.94 -2.63 -22.96
C ASP A 95 -15.15 -2.09 -24.16
N SER A 96 -14.87 -0.78 -24.22
CA SER A 96 -14.08 -0.17 -25.30
C SER A 96 -12.62 -0.64 -25.31
N VAL A 97 -12.04 -0.92 -24.15
CA VAL A 97 -10.69 -1.48 -24.02
C VAL A 97 -10.63 -2.91 -24.58
N GLN A 98 -11.62 -3.74 -24.23
CA GLN A 98 -11.72 -5.11 -24.75
C GLN A 98 -11.94 -5.12 -26.27
N ALA A 99 -12.78 -4.22 -26.80
CA ALA A 99 -13.10 -4.13 -28.22
C ALA A 99 -11.87 -3.88 -29.13
N VAL A 100 -10.79 -3.27 -28.60
CA VAL A 100 -9.54 -3.03 -29.33
C VAL A 100 -8.46 -4.07 -29.02
N GLY A 101 -8.78 -5.17 -28.34
CA GLY A 101 -7.88 -6.26 -28.01
C GLY A 101 -6.77 -5.87 -26.99
N THR A 102 -6.97 -4.82 -26.22
CA THR A 102 -6.06 -4.42 -25.14
C THR A 102 -6.28 -5.31 -23.92
N LYS A 103 -5.20 -5.83 -23.33
CA LYS A 103 -5.27 -6.60 -22.08
C LYS A 103 -5.62 -5.68 -20.90
N LEU A 104 -6.47 -6.16 -20.01
CA LEU A 104 -6.89 -5.44 -18.81
C LEU A 104 -6.33 -6.09 -17.56
N VAL A 105 -5.61 -5.32 -16.76
CA VAL A 105 -5.06 -5.71 -15.46
C VAL A 105 -5.66 -4.83 -14.37
N TRP A 106 -5.91 -5.39 -13.20
CA TRP A 106 -6.31 -4.63 -12.02
C TRP A 106 -5.45 -4.98 -10.82
N THR A 107 -4.90 -3.97 -10.11
CA THR A 107 -4.32 -4.17 -8.79
C THR A 107 -5.37 -3.94 -7.72
N MET A 108 -5.66 -4.97 -6.93
CA MET A 108 -6.58 -4.89 -5.80
C MET A 108 -5.87 -4.33 -4.57
N HIS A 109 -5.97 -3.01 -4.36
CA HIS A 109 -5.41 -2.35 -3.18
C HIS A 109 -6.23 -2.58 -1.93
N ASN A 110 -7.56 -2.58 -2.06
CA ASN A 110 -8.54 -2.83 -1.01
C ASN A 110 -9.71 -3.64 -1.58
N VAL A 111 -10.38 -4.41 -0.73
CA VAL A 111 -11.63 -5.10 -1.13
C VAL A 111 -12.68 -4.06 -1.50
N LEU A 112 -13.04 -3.20 -0.55
CA LEU A 112 -13.93 -2.04 -0.74
C LEU A 112 -13.26 -0.77 -0.19
N PRO A 113 -13.72 0.44 -0.56
CA PRO A 113 -13.28 1.67 0.10
C PRO A 113 -13.68 1.66 1.59
N HIS A 114 -12.85 2.25 2.44
CA HIS A 114 -13.14 2.35 3.88
C HIS A 114 -14.37 3.21 4.20
N GLU A 115 -14.68 4.16 3.34
CA GLU A 115 -15.81 5.09 3.46
C GLU A 115 -16.59 5.04 2.14
N SER A 116 -17.65 4.22 2.09
CA SER A 116 -18.51 4.11 0.90
C SER A 116 -19.95 4.51 1.25
N VAL A 117 -20.53 5.41 0.45
CA VAL A 117 -21.95 5.78 0.54
C VAL A 117 -22.83 4.78 -0.24
N PHE A 118 -22.28 4.17 -1.29
CA PHE A 118 -22.99 3.28 -2.20
C PHE A 118 -22.25 1.94 -2.30
N GLU A 119 -22.23 1.17 -1.22
CA GLU A 119 -21.45 -0.08 -1.11
C GLU A 119 -21.82 -1.09 -2.21
N ASP A 120 -23.09 -1.26 -2.51
CA ASP A 120 -23.56 -2.15 -3.58
C ASP A 120 -23.04 -1.74 -4.98
N LEU A 121 -22.86 -0.45 -5.24
CA LEU A 121 -22.28 0.03 -6.49
C LEU A 121 -20.75 -0.13 -6.48
N GLU A 122 -20.10 -0.03 -5.33
CA GLU A 122 -18.68 -0.36 -5.19
C GLU A 122 -18.45 -1.86 -5.45
N VAL A 123 -19.31 -2.74 -4.95
CA VAL A 123 -19.28 -4.18 -5.27
C VAL A 123 -19.44 -4.39 -6.78
N ARG A 124 -20.47 -3.77 -7.40
CA ARG A 124 -20.70 -3.87 -8.85
C ARG A 124 -19.49 -3.42 -9.69
N ILE A 125 -18.77 -2.37 -9.26
CA ILE A 125 -17.52 -1.94 -9.92
C ILE A 125 -16.47 -3.07 -9.89
N ARG A 126 -16.30 -3.76 -8.74
CA ARG A 126 -15.35 -4.87 -8.59
C ARG A 126 -15.77 -6.08 -9.43
N GLU A 127 -17.03 -6.45 -9.41
CA GLU A 127 -17.56 -7.51 -10.28
C GLU A 127 -17.33 -7.18 -11.76
N SER A 128 -17.61 -5.93 -12.16
CA SER A 128 -17.43 -5.46 -13.53
C SER A 128 -15.97 -5.54 -13.99
N ILE A 129 -15.02 -5.16 -13.13
CA ILE A 129 -13.60 -5.24 -13.49
C ILE A 129 -13.07 -6.67 -13.45
N VAL A 130 -13.43 -7.47 -12.44
CA VAL A 130 -13.00 -8.88 -12.35
C VAL A 130 -13.54 -9.70 -13.52
N GLY A 131 -14.79 -9.45 -13.91
CA GLY A 131 -15.40 -10.12 -15.08
C GLY A 131 -14.60 -9.87 -16.37
N ARG A 132 -14.05 -8.66 -16.54
CA ARG A 132 -13.35 -8.22 -17.77
C ARG A 132 -11.83 -8.31 -17.70
N ALA A 133 -11.25 -8.29 -16.51
CA ALA A 133 -9.79 -8.35 -16.33
C ALA A 133 -9.22 -9.67 -16.85
N ASP A 134 -8.12 -9.58 -17.56
CA ASP A 134 -7.30 -10.74 -17.95
C ASP A 134 -6.41 -11.20 -16.79
N MET A 135 -6.01 -10.27 -15.91
CA MET A 135 -5.21 -10.57 -14.71
C MET A 135 -5.60 -9.63 -13.56
N VAL A 136 -5.64 -10.17 -12.34
CA VAL A 136 -5.77 -9.38 -11.11
C VAL A 136 -4.50 -9.54 -10.29
N HIS A 137 -3.80 -8.43 -10.08
CA HIS A 137 -2.63 -8.37 -9.21
C HIS A 137 -3.07 -8.17 -7.76
N ILE A 138 -2.59 -9.01 -6.87
CA ILE A 138 -2.76 -8.90 -5.41
C ILE A 138 -1.40 -8.83 -4.72
N MET A 139 -1.37 -8.25 -3.53
CA MET A 139 -0.16 -8.11 -2.71
C MET A 139 -0.26 -8.90 -1.39
N ASN A 140 -1.44 -9.37 -1.04
CA ASN A 140 -1.70 -10.13 0.18
C ASN A 140 -2.32 -11.47 -0.18
N PRO A 141 -1.81 -12.60 0.37
CA PRO A 141 -2.35 -13.93 0.08
C PRO A 141 -3.83 -14.09 0.45
N ASP A 142 -4.31 -13.37 1.48
CA ASP A 142 -5.69 -13.47 1.98
C ASP A 142 -6.69 -12.70 1.09
N SER A 143 -6.22 -12.06 0.01
CA SER A 143 -7.05 -11.20 -0.85
C SER A 143 -8.29 -11.90 -1.43
N ILE A 144 -8.16 -13.17 -1.81
CA ILE A 144 -9.27 -13.94 -2.38
C ILE A 144 -10.32 -14.22 -1.31
N GLU A 145 -9.87 -14.67 -0.13
CA GLU A 145 -10.76 -14.95 1.00
C GLU A 145 -11.47 -13.68 1.48
N MET A 146 -10.75 -12.59 1.60
CA MET A 146 -11.28 -11.29 2.01
C MET A 146 -12.26 -10.68 1.00
N ALA A 147 -12.12 -10.97 -0.29
CA ALA A 147 -13.06 -10.53 -1.33
C ALA A 147 -14.37 -11.35 -1.31
N GLY A 148 -14.29 -12.64 -0.93
CA GLY A 148 -15.38 -13.60 -1.03
C GLY A 148 -16.75 -13.16 -0.48
N PRO A 149 -16.84 -12.44 0.65
CA PRO A 149 -18.13 -11.91 1.14
C PRO A 149 -18.78 -10.87 0.23
N TYR A 150 -18.04 -10.27 -0.70
CA TYR A 150 -18.49 -9.15 -1.52
C TYR A 150 -18.60 -9.51 -3.01
N PHE A 151 -17.59 -10.18 -3.56
CA PHE A 151 -17.55 -10.59 -4.98
C PHE A 151 -16.64 -11.79 -5.17
N ASP A 152 -16.92 -12.56 -6.22
CA ASP A 152 -16.08 -13.69 -6.62
C ASP A 152 -14.79 -13.19 -7.27
N LEU A 153 -13.63 -13.65 -6.78
CA LEU A 153 -12.31 -13.37 -7.34
C LEU A 153 -11.66 -14.69 -7.76
N PRO A 154 -11.81 -15.11 -9.04
CA PRO A 154 -11.29 -16.40 -9.49
C PRO A 154 -9.77 -16.50 -9.36
N ALA A 155 -9.28 -17.51 -8.64
CA ALA A 155 -7.85 -17.77 -8.48
C ALA A 155 -7.11 -17.92 -9.82
N SER A 156 -7.81 -18.37 -10.86
CA SER A 156 -7.27 -18.48 -12.23
C SER A 156 -6.90 -17.14 -12.88
N LYS A 157 -7.38 -16.02 -12.34
CA LYS A 157 -7.02 -14.66 -12.80
C LYS A 157 -6.02 -13.96 -11.90
N VAL A 158 -5.74 -14.50 -10.71
CA VAL A 158 -4.96 -13.83 -9.66
C VAL A 158 -3.47 -14.13 -9.81
N VAL A 159 -2.66 -13.10 -9.74
CA VAL A 159 -1.20 -13.19 -9.63
C VAL A 159 -0.76 -12.36 -8.43
N ARG A 160 0.01 -12.96 -7.52
CA ARG A 160 0.55 -12.27 -6.36
C ARG A 160 1.96 -11.76 -6.65
N VAL A 161 2.18 -10.48 -6.42
CA VAL A 161 3.51 -9.86 -6.27
C VAL A 161 3.41 -8.89 -5.10
N GLU A 162 4.39 -8.92 -4.23
CA GLU A 162 4.36 -8.16 -2.98
C GLU A 162 4.41 -6.64 -3.20
N HIS A 163 3.99 -5.89 -2.17
CA HIS A 163 4.11 -4.44 -2.16
C HIS A 163 5.58 -4.02 -2.15
N PRO A 164 6.06 -3.21 -3.09
CA PRO A 164 7.45 -2.75 -3.08
C PRO A 164 7.74 -1.92 -1.83
N GLY A 165 8.92 -2.14 -1.23
CA GLY A 165 9.41 -1.33 -0.13
C GLY A 165 9.75 0.09 -0.56
N TYR A 166 10.06 0.94 0.42
CA TYR A 166 10.35 2.37 0.20
C TYR A 166 11.83 2.71 0.35
N GLN A 167 12.73 1.71 0.34
CA GLN A 167 14.16 1.95 0.48
C GLN A 167 14.67 2.86 -0.64
N GLY A 168 15.39 3.90 -0.25
CA GLY A 168 15.94 4.89 -1.17
C GLY A 168 14.95 5.96 -1.66
N TYR A 169 13.66 5.83 -1.35
CA TYR A 169 12.67 6.85 -1.72
C TYR A 169 12.64 8.02 -0.74
N TYR A 170 12.62 7.73 0.57
CA TYR A 170 12.70 8.76 1.60
C TYR A 170 14.14 8.93 2.09
N PRO A 171 14.69 10.14 2.10
CA PRO A 171 16.08 10.36 2.53
C PRO A 171 16.27 10.11 4.02
N GLN A 172 17.31 9.35 4.37
CA GLN A 172 17.73 9.10 5.76
C GLN A 172 19.02 9.90 6.00
N TRP A 173 18.88 11.16 6.32
CA TRP A 173 19.99 12.13 6.38
C TRP A 173 20.43 12.49 7.80
N MET A 174 19.70 12.02 8.83
CA MET A 174 20.00 12.35 10.23
C MET A 174 20.16 11.08 11.06
N SER A 175 21.12 11.10 11.99
CA SER A 175 21.29 10.03 12.97
C SER A 175 20.15 10.02 13.98
N ARG A 176 19.87 8.86 14.61
CA ARG A 176 18.88 8.74 15.68
C ARG A 176 19.13 9.75 16.82
N ALA A 177 20.38 9.92 17.25
CA ALA A 177 20.73 10.85 18.33
C ALA A 177 20.39 12.29 17.96
N ALA A 178 20.75 12.74 16.75
CA ALA A 178 20.47 14.08 16.27
C ALA A 178 18.96 14.33 16.07
N ALA A 179 18.23 13.35 15.52
CA ALA A 179 16.79 13.43 15.35
C ALA A 179 16.05 13.54 16.70
N ARG A 180 16.43 12.74 17.69
CA ARG A 180 15.86 12.81 19.04
C ARG A 180 16.16 14.13 19.73
N GLN A 181 17.39 14.66 19.56
CA GLN A 181 17.75 15.99 20.07
C GLN A 181 16.92 17.09 19.40
N HIS A 182 16.68 17.00 18.10
CA HIS A 182 15.85 17.94 17.34
C HIS A 182 14.43 18.04 17.89
N PHE A 183 13.83 16.89 18.25
CA PHE A 183 12.48 16.84 18.85
C PHE A 183 12.47 17.01 20.38
N GLY A 184 13.62 17.12 21.05
CA GLY A 184 13.72 17.29 22.49
C GLY A 184 13.43 16.02 23.30
N PHE A 185 13.51 14.81 22.70
CA PHE A 185 13.26 13.55 23.41
C PHE A 185 14.40 13.19 24.36
N THR A 186 14.00 12.73 25.54
CA THR A 186 14.95 12.36 26.60
C THR A 186 15.52 10.94 26.40
N PRO A 187 16.74 10.64 26.91
CA PRO A 187 17.24 9.27 26.95
C PRO A 187 16.30 8.35 27.74
N GLY A 188 16.03 7.15 27.19
CA GLY A 188 15.17 6.14 27.83
C GLY A 188 13.67 6.30 27.57
N GLU A 189 13.22 7.39 26.99
CA GLU A 189 11.87 7.58 26.49
C GLU A 189 11.64 6.75 25.23
N GLN A 190 10.54 5.99 25.16
CA GLN A 190 10.16 5.24 23.97
C GLN A 190 9.35 6.15 23.04
N VAL A 191 9.80 6.30 21.80
CA VAL A 191 9.12 7.12 20.79
C VAL A 191 8.35 6.23 19.83
N LEU A 192 7.04 6.38 19.85
CA LEU A 192 6.07 5.69 19.00
C LEU A 192 5.70 6.60 17.84
N LEU A 193 5.72 6.08 16.61
CA LEU A 193 5.40 6.85 15.40
C LEU A 193 4.23 6.23 14.64
N VAL A 194 3.19 7.02 14.42
CA VAL A 194 2.18 6.77 13.40
C VAL A 194 2.41 7.74 12.25
N LEU A 195 2.59 7.23 11.03
CA LEU A 195 2.75 8.05 9.83
C LEU A 195 1.65 7.79 8.81
N GLY A 196 1.03 8.85 8.30
CA GLY A 196 0.04 8.83 7.23
C GLY A 196 -1.22 9.63 7.58
N ALA A 197 -2.04 9.95 6.57
CA ALA A 197 -3.22 10.79 6.75
C ALA A 197 -4.06 10.40 7.97
N ILE A 198 -4.47 11.39 8.75
CA ILE A 198 -5.31 11.21 9.95
C ILE A 198 -6.74 11.00 9.48
N LYS A 199 -7.26 9.78 9.74
CA LYS A 199 -8.58 9.33 9.27
C LYS A 199 -9.25 8.45 10.33
N PRO A 200 -10.59 8.50 10.50
CA PRO A 200 -11.32 7.76 11.53
C PRO A 200 -11.07 6.24 11.52
N TYR A 201 -11.03 5.62 10.33
CA TYR A 201 -10.84 4.18 10.21
C TYR A 201 -9.48 3.68 10.70
N LYS A 202 -8.52 4.59 10.91
CA LYS A 202 -7.17 4.23 11.35
C LYS A 202 -7.03 4.02 12.86
N GLY A 203 -8.07 4.28 13.65
CA GLY A 203 -8.03 4.01 15.09
C GLY A 203 -7.07 4.90 15.88
N LEU A 204 -6.81 6.13 15.39
CA LEU A 204 -5.83 7.04 16.01
C LEU A 204 -6.31 7.64 17.31
N LEU A 205 -7.60 7.95 17.40
CA LEU A 205 -8.20 8.49 18.62
C LEU A 205 -8.18 7.45 19.74
N GLU A 206 -8.54 6.21 19.44
CA GLU A 206 -8.48 5.09 20.37
C GLU A 206 -7.04 4.86 20.86
N LEU A 207 -6.07 4.89 19.93
CA LEU A 207 -4.65 4.80 20.29
C LEU A 207 -4.24 5.95 21.23
N ALA A 208 -4.68 7.18 21.00
CA ALA A 208 -4.38 8.32 21.85
C ALA A 208 -4.94 8.13 23.26
N HIS A 209 -6.17 7.63 23.41
CA HIS A 209 -6.75 7.30 24.71
C HIS A 209 -5.96 6.20 25.43
N THR A 210 -5.55 5.13 24.73
CA THR A 210 -4.71 4.07 25.30
C THR A 210 -3.36 4.60 25.79
N ILE A 211 -2.74 5.51 25.03
CA ILE A 211 -1.46 6.15 25.42
C ILE A 211 -1.65 7.11 26.59
N ASP A 212 -2.76 7.85 26.66
CA ASP A 212 -3.09 8.70 27.80
C ASP A 212 -3.23 7.86 29.08
N GLU A 213 -3.96 6.74 29.05
CA GLU A 213 -4.08 5.80 30.17
C GLU A 213 -2.71 5.23 30.56
N PHE A 214 -1.94 4.72 29.59
CA PHE A 214 -0.61 4.17 29.81
C PHE A 214 0.35 5.17 30.48
N THR A 215 0.37 6.41 30.02
CA THR A 215 1.30 7.44 30.53
C THR A 215 0.91 8.01 31.88
N ARG A 216 -0.37 7.93 32.29
CA ARG A 216 -0.79 8.23 33.65
C ARG A 216 -0.20 7.25 34.69
N GLU A 217 -0.14 5.96 34.32
CA GLU A 217 0.44 4.93 35.18
C GLU A 217 1.97 4.88 35.06
N HIS A 218 2.52 5.21 33.89
CA HIS A 218 3.94 5.13 33.55
C HIS A 218 4.45 6.45 32.96
N PRO A 219 4.58 7.53 33.75
CA PRO A 219 5.00 8.85 33.26
C PRO A 219 6.35 8.80 32.53
N ARG A 220 6.44 9.44 31.34
CA ARG A 220 7.66 9.52 30.50
C ARG A 220 8.19 8.18 29.97
N LYS A 221 7.38 7.13 30.02
CA LYS A 221 7.75 5.82 29.44
C LYS A 221 7.62 5.80 27.92
N ALA A 222 6.59 6.49 27.39
CA ALA A 222 6.35 6.54 25.96
C ALA A 222 5.89 7.93 25.53
N THR A 223 6.25 8.30 24.30
CA THR A 223 5.74 9.48 23.59
C THR A 223 5.20 9.03 22.24
N LEU A 224 3.99 9.46 21.91
CA LEU A 224 3.32 9.17 20.64
C LEU A 224 3.43 10.38 19.71
N ILE A 225 3.94 10.14 18.49
CA ILE A 225 3.89 11.08 17.38
C ILE A 225 2.90 10.55 16.34
N ILE A 226 1.93 11.36 15.97
CA ILE A 226 1.01 11.11 14.86
C ILE A 226 1.28 12.18 13.80
N ALA A 227 1.77 11.77 12.62
CA ALA A 227 2.18 12.70 11.58
C ALA A 227 1.46 12.41 10.26
N GLY A 228 0.79 13.44 9.69
CA GLY A 228 0.10 13.34 8.40
C GLY A 228 -1.09 14.28 8.27
N SER A 229 -1.53 14.50 7.04
CA SER A 229 -2.65 15.42 6.78
C SER A 229 -3.90 15.03 7.58
N ALA A 230 -4.45 16.00 8.32
CA ALA A 230 -5.66 15.86 9.10
C ALA A 230 -6.92 16.09 8.26
N GLY A 231 -7.99 15.33 8.59
CA GLY A 231 -9.35 15.60 8.13
C GLY A 231 -10.06 16.65 9.02
N GLU A 232 -11.31 16.95 8.67
CA GLU A 232 -12.14 17.92 9.42
C GLU A 232 -13.24 17.23 10.25
N ASP A 233 -13.16 15.89 10.38
CA ASP A 233 -14.15 15.11 11.15
C ASP A 233 -14.04 15.32 12.67
N ALA A 234 -15.08 14.92 13.41
CA ALA A 234 -15.15 15.11 14.86
C ALA A 234 -14.04 14.37 15.62
N GLY A 235 -13.72 13.13 15.20
CA GLY A 235 -12.67 12.34 15.86
C GLY A 235 -11.27 12.93 15.63
N THR A 236 -11.02 13.51 14.46
CA THR A 236 -9.77 14.24 14.20
C THR A 236 -9.66 15.48 15.07
N ARG A 237 -10.75 16.25 15.27
CA ARG A 237 -10.73 17.41 16.17
C ARG A 237 -10.48 17.01 17.62
N GLU A 238 -11.15 15.97 18.11
CA GLU A 238 -10.93 15.46 19.47
C GLU A 238 -9.47 14.99 19.68
N LEU A 239 -8.89 14.32 18.68
CA LEU A 239 -7.48 13.92 18.72
C LEU A 239 -6.54 15.13 18.83
N LEU A 240 -6.82 16.21 18.10
CA LEU A 240 -6.04 17.46 18.17
C LEU A 240 -6.20 18.13 19.54
N ASP A 241 -7.42 18.19 20.09
CA ASP A 241 -7.69 18.74 21.42
C ASP A 241 -6.93 17.96 22.52
N ILE A 242 -6.86 16.63 22.43
CA ILE A 242 -6.05 15.80 23.31
C ILE A 242 -4.56 16.16 23.19
N ALA A 243 -4.06 16.26 21.97
CA ALA A 243 -2.63 16.55 21.72
C ALA A 243 -2.20 17.93 22.23
N ASP A 244 -3.09 18.92 22.18
CA ASP A 244 -2.81 20.29 22.63
C ASP A 244 -2.51 20.37 24.15
N ILE A 245 -3.04 19.45 24.93
CA ILE A 245 -2.89 19.46 26.39
C ILE A 245 -2.07 18.30 26.94
N HIS A 246 -1.84 17.25 26.15
CA HIS A 246 -1.17 16.04 26.61
C HIS A 246 0.35 16.07 26.35
N PRO A 247 1.20 15.97 27.38
CA PRO A 247 2.65 16.16 27.22
C PRO A 247 3.36 15.06 26.44
N ALA A 248 2.75 13.90 26.26
CA ALA A 248 3.32 12.74 25.59
C ALA A 248 2.62 12.37 24.28
N ILE A 249 1.67 13.18 23.79
CA ILE A 249 0.99 12.95 22.50
C ILE A 249 1.20 14.18 21.64
N HIS A 250 1.87 14.00 20.51
CA HIS A 250 2.16 15.06 19.55
C HIS A 250 1.51 14.74 18.21
N VAL A 251 0.71 15.65 17.69
CA VAL A 251 0.09 15.53 16.38
C VAL A 251 0.69 16.59 15.45
N LEU A 252 1.21 16.13 14.29
CA LEU A 252 1.68 16.96 13.20
C LEU A 252 0.65 16.85 12.07
N PRO A 253 -0.38 17.75 12.04
CA PRO A 253 -1.59 17.55 11.23
C PRO A 253 -1.40 17.93 9.74
N GLU A 254 -0.16 18.05 9.29
CA GLU A 254 0.20 18.49 7.95
C GLU A 254 0.69 17.31 7.10
N ARG A 255 0.69 17.50 5.78
CA ARG A 255 1.35 16.54 4.89
C ARG A 255 2.86 16.61 5.11
N MET A 256 3.44 15.48 5.50
CA MET A 256 4.88 15.38 5.69
C MET A 256 5.63 15.48 4.37
N LEU A 257 6.68 16.29 4.35
CA LEU A 257 7.65 16.32 3.26
C LEU A 257 8.52 15.05 3.30
N SER A 258 9.12 14.70 2.17
CA SER A 258 9.93 13.47 2.09
C SER A 258 11.11 13.45 3.07
N GLU A 259 11.73 14.59 3.31
CA GLU A 259 12.83 14.79 4.28
C GLU A 259 12.37 14.61 5.73
N ASP A 260 11.13 15.03 6.07
CA ASP A 260 10.57 14.89 7.41
C ASP A 260 10.25 13.44 7.74
N VAL A 261 9.83 12.65 6.74
CA VAL A 261 9.58 11.22 6.91
C VAL A 261 10.83 10.51 7.45
N GLY A 262 12.00 10.74 6.83
CA GLY A 262 13.25 10.15 7.29
C GLY A 262 13.64 10.60 8.69
N LEU A 263 13.41 11.88 9.03
CA LEU A 263 13.69 12.47 10.33
C LEU A 263 12.81 11.83 11.43
N LEU A 264 11.49 11.71 11.20
CA LEU A 264 10.55 11.09 12.12
C LEU A 264 10.90 9.63 12.39
N PHE A 265 11.18 8.86 11.33
CA PHE A 265 11.63 7.48 11.51
C PHE A 265 12.99 7.39 12.22
N ALA A 266 13.92 8.29 11.98
CA ALA A 266 15.20 8.30 12.72
C ALA A 266 14.98 8.48 14.23
N ALA A 267 14.06 9.35 14.64
CA ALA A 267 13.73 9.60 16.05
C ALA A 267 12.98 8.46 16.72
N ALA A 268 12.11 7.76 15.97
CA ALA A 268 11.22 6.73 16.48
C ALA A 268 11.94 5.44 16.90
N ASP A 269 11.41 4.77 17.91
CA ASP A 269 11.80 3.42 18.32
C ASP A 269 10.92 2.36 17.67
N VAL A 270 9.62 2.62 17.60
CA VAL A 270 8.59 1.70 17.11
C VAL A 270 7.63 2.46 16.21
N ALA A 271 7.25 1.85 15.09
CA ALA A 271 6.13 2.32 14.31
C ALA A 271 4.83 1.68 14.81
N VAL A 272 3.74 2.46 14.87
CA VAL A 272 2.43 1.95 15.26
C VAL A 272 1.47 2.03 14.08
N VAL A 273 0.77 0.93 13.79
CA VAL A 273 -0.24 0.82 12.72
C VAL A 273 -1.56 0.34 13.34
N PRO A 274 -2.35 1.25 13.93
CA PRO A 274 -3.54 0.88 14.72
C PRO A 274 -4.79 0.70 13.86
N TYR A 275 -4.65 0.40 12.57
CA TYR A 275 -5.75 0.37 11.61
C TYR A 275 -6.77 -0.71 11.93
N LYS A 276 -8.05 -0.33 11.98
CA LYS A 276 -9.17 -1.24 12.28
C LYS A 276 -9.43 -2.26 11.16
N ALA A 277 -9.11 -1.90 9.94
CA ALA A 277 -9.21 -2.76 8.77
C ALA A 277 -8.13 -2.39 7.75
N SER A 278 -7.43 -3.37 7.22
CA SER A 278 -6.42 -3.18 6.18
C SER A 278 -6.15 -4.50 5.46
N LEU A 279 -6.28 -4.51 4.14
CA LEU A 279 -5.80 -5.61 3.31
C LEU A 279 -4.31 -5.43 2.99
N ASN A 280 -3.93 -4.20 2.59
CA ASN A 280 -2.57 -3.81 2.29
C ASN A 280 -2.26 -2.49 3.01
N SER A 281 -1.10 -2.40 3.65
CA SER A 281 -0.72 -1.21 4.41
C SER A 281 0.61 -0.64 3.95
N GLY A 282 0.57 0.40 3.13
CA GLY A 282 1.77 1.14 2.74
C GLY A 282 2.52 1.73 3.93
N ALA A 283 1.82 2.12 5.02
CA ALA A 283 2.46 2.62 6.23
C ALA A 283 3.28 1.52 6.95
N LEU A 284 2.76 0.29 6.98
CA LEU A 284 3.46 -0.85 7.56
C LEU A 284 4.69 -1.22 6.71
N VAL A 285 4.53 -1.30 5.39
CA VAL A 285 5.66 -1.53 4.47
C VAL A 285 6.71 -0.43 4.60
N LEU A 286 6.29 0.82 4.77
CA LEU A 286 7.22 1.94 5.00
C LEU A 286 7.99 1.78 6.31
N ALA A 287 7.31 1.44 7.41
CA ALA A 287 7.95 1.21 8.70
C ALA A 287 9.01 0.09 8.61
N LEU A 288 8.66 -1.03 7.99
CA LEU A 288 9.59 -2.14 7.73
C LEU A 288 10.76 -1.68 6.85
N SER A 289 10.50 -0.90 5.80
CA SER A 289 11.54 -0.35 4.91
C SER A 289 12.55 0.54 5.64
N MET A 290 12.12 1.19 6.73
CA MET A 290 12.96 1.99 7.61
C MET A 290 13.64 1.15 8.72
N GLY A 291 13.48 -0.18 8.69
CA GLY A 291 14.04 -1.11 9.69
C GLY A 291 13.42 -0.95 11.08
N LYS A 292 12.19 -0.42 11.17
CA LYS A 292 11.53 -0.21 12.47
C LYS A 292 10.69 -1.42 12.85
N PRO A 293 10.77 -1.87 14.12
CA PRO A 293 9.81 -2.80 14.67
C PRO A 293 8.42 -2.16 14.68
N VAL A 294 7.40 -2.98 14.51
CA VAL A 294 6.03 -2.48 14.35
C VAL A 294 5.10 -3.03 15.44
N LEU A 295 4.28 -2.15 16.03
CA LEU A 295 3.08 -2.52 16.75
C LEU A 295 1.88 -2.32 15.82
N ALA A 296 1.20 -3.39 15.46
CA ALA A 296 0.06 -3.29 14.53
C ALA A 296 -1.18 -3.98 15.10
N ARG A 297 -2.35 -3.33 14.90
CA ARG A 297 -3.63 -4.00 15.16
C ARG A 297 -3.81 -5.17 14.20
N SER A 298 -4.46 -6.24 14.67
CA SER A 298 -4.71 -7.45 13.90
C SER A 298 -5.59 -7.15 12.68
N THR A 299 -5.04 -7.34 11.50
CA THR A 299 -5.68 -7.24 10.19
C THR A 299 -4.98 -8.20 9.23
N ALA A 300 -5.58 -8.56 8.10
CA ALA A 300 -4.93 -9.39 7.09
C ALA A 300 -3.55 -8.83 6.69
N GLY A 301 -3.46 -7.51 6.44
CA GLY A 301 -2.21 -6.86 6.06
C GLY A 301 -1.12 -6.92 7.14
N SER A 302 -1.46 -6.71 8.41
CA SER A 302 -0.49 -6.77 9.51
C SER A 302 -0.05 -8.20 9.81
N THR A 303 -0.98 -9.14 9.84
CA THR A 303 -0.70 -10.55 10.12
C THR A 303 0.26 -11.13 9.09
N HIS A 304 0.01 -10.90 7.80
CA HIS A 304 0.87 -11.37 6.73
C HIS A 304 2.31 -10.82 6.84
N LEU A 305 2.46 -9.49 6.95
CA LEU A 305 3.78 -8.86 6.92
C LEU A 305 4.59 -9.03 8.21
N LEU A 306 3.94 -9.27 9.36
CA LEU A 306 4.61 -9.41 10.65
C LEU A 306 4.80 -10.86 11.12
N GLN A 307 4.34 -11.86 10.38
CA GLN A 307 4.50 -13.27 10.73
C GLN A 307 5.97 -13.69 10.92
N GLY A 308 6.92 -13.00 10.30
CA GLY A 308 8.37 -13.20 10.45
C GLY A 308 8.97 -12.56 11.72
N GLY A 309 8.16 -12.03 12.65
CA GLY A 309 8.62 -11.45 13.91
C GLY A 309 9.11 -10.02 13.84
N ALA A 310 8.81 -9.29 12.76
CA ALA A 310 9.19 -7.88 12.59
C ALA A 310 8.37 -6.91 13.48
N GLY A 311 7.54 -7.44 14.37
CA GLY A 311 6.75 -6.65 15.30
C GLY A 311 5.76 -7.51 16.08
N ILE A 312 4.87 -6.84 16.79
CA ILE A 312 3.78 -7.45 17.56
C ILE A 312 2.45 -7.09 16.92
N VAL A 313 1.63 -8.10 16.66
CA VAL A 313 0.23 -7.94 16.27
C VAL A 313 -0.61 -7.99 17.53
N TYR A 314 -1.44 -6.96 17.74
CA TYR A 314 -2.35 -6.86 18.90
C TYR A 314 -3.81 -6.81 18.45
N ASP A 315 -4.69 -7.36 19.23
CA ASP A 315 -6.15 -7.41 19.04
C ASP A 315 -6.90 -6.56 20.07
N ASP A 316 -6.26 -6.26 21.22
CA ASP A 316 -6.80 -5.43 22.27
C ASP A 316 -5.75 -4.47 22.87
N ASP A 317 -6.23 -3.50 23.66
CA ASP A 317 -5.39 -2.46 24.25
C ASP A 317 -4.51 -3.01 25.38
N HIS A 318 -4.93 -4.07 26.07
CA HIS A 318 -4.12 -4.72 27.11
C HIS A 318 -2.84 -5.30 26.53
N ARG A 319 -2.93 -5.97 25.36
CA ARG A 319 -1.76 -6.50 24.67
C ARG A 319 -0.86 -5.38 24.13
N LEU A 320 -1.45 -4.27 23.67
CA LEU A 320 -0.70 -3.08 23.28
C LEU A 320 0.08 -2.51 24.46
N MET A 321 -0.59 -2.28 25.62
CA MET A 321 0.06 -1.76 26.82
C MET A 321 1.18 -2.68 27.34
N HIS A 322 0.97 -4.00 27.32
CA HIS A 322 2.01 -4.98 27.67
C HIS A 322 3.24 -4.86 26.76
N ALA A 323 3.03 -4.70 25.45
CA ALA A 323 4.13 -4.53 24.49
C ALA A 323 4.89 -3.21 24.69
N LEU A 324 4.26 -2.18 25.24
CA LEU A 324 4.90 -0.92 25.60
C LEU A 324 5.72 -1.02 26.91
N LEU A 325 5.32 -1.89 27.84
CA LEU A 325 6.06 -2.12 29.08
C LEU A 325 7.30 -2.97 28.87
N ASP A 326 7.18 -4.04 28.11
CA ASP A 326 8.28 -4.92 27.77
C ASP A 326 8.91 -4.51 26.42
N THR A 327 10.05 -3.87 26.47
CA THR A 327 10.79 -3.45 25.27
C THR A 327 11.83 -4.46 24.80
N GLY A 328 11.90 -5.63 25.45
CA GLY A 328 12.88 -6.68 25.13
C GLY A 328 12.76 -7.22 23.70
N TRP A 329 11.57 -7.14 23.10
CA TRP A 329 11.32 -7.58 21.72
C TRP A 329 11.88 -6.64 20.63
N HIS A 330 12.22 -5.39 20.95
CA HIS A 330 12.62 -4.38 19.94
C HIS A 330 13.81 -4.81 19.09
N ALA A 331 14.86 -5.36 19.72
CA ALA A 331 16.08 -5.72 19.00
C ALA A 331 15.86 -6.85 17.98
N SER A 332 15.16 -7.91 18.39
CA SER A 332 14.82 -9.02 17.48
C SER A 332 13.87 -8.60 16.38
N ALA A 333 12.85 -7.80 16.70
CA ALA A 333 11.91 -7.29 15.72
C ALA A 333 12.55 -6.30 14.74
N SER A 334 13.51 -5.46 15.18
CA SER A 334 14.29 -4.62 14.28
C SER A 334 15.13 -5.43 13.29
N ALA A 335 15.73 -6.53 13.75
CA ALA A 335 16.48 -7.44 12.87
C ALA A 335 15.55 -8.09 11.83
N ALA A 336 14.39 -8.59 12.26
CA ALA A 336 13.39 -9.15 11.36
C ALA A 336 12.80 -8.11 10.41
N ALA A 337 12.57 -6.86 10.87
CA ALA A 337 12.13 -5.75 10.02
C ALA A 337 13.17 -5.43 8.93
N ALA A 338 14.47 -5.42 9.29
CA ALA A 338 15.55 -5.23 8.33
C ALA A 338 15.65 -6.39 7.32
N ASP A 339 15.31 -7.61 7.73
CA ASP A 339 15.23 -8.76 6.83
C ASP A 339 14.07 -8.61 5.84
N MET A 340 12.87 -8.32 6.35
CA MET A 340 11.71 -8.04 5.51
C MET A 340 11.97 -6.86 4.56
N ALA A 341 12.65 -5.81 5.04
CA ALA A 341 13.07 -4.70 4.19
C ALA A 341 13.94 -5.16 3.01
N ARG A 342 14.86 -6.11 3.21
CA ARG A 342 15.67 -6.66 2.11
C ARG A 342 14.83 -7.41 1.09
N ARG A 343 13.87 -8.21 1.55
CA ARG A 343 12.95 -8.98 0.69
C ARG A 343 12.01 -8.08 -0.11
N LEU A 344 11.53 -6.99 0.49
CA LEU A 344 10.65 -6.00 -0.15
C LEU A 344 11.40 -4.90 -0.92
N ARG A 345 12.72 -5.02 -1.16
CA ARG A 345 13.45 -3.99 -1.91
C ARG A 345 12.73 -3.65 -3.22
N PRO A 346 12.52 -2.34 -3.51
CA PRO A 346 11.73 -1.96 -4.67
C PRO A 346 12.35 -2.45 -5.99
N GLN A 347 13.68 -2.52 -6.10
CA GLN A 347 14.36 -3.08 -7.27
C GLN A 347 14.02 -4.55 -7.46
N HIS A 348 14.03 -5.34 -6.37
CA HIS A 348 13.69 -6.76 -6.42
C HIS A 348 12.21 -6.98 -6.79
N VAL A 349 11.30 -6.34 -6.05
CA VAL A 349 9.85 -6.48 -6.29
C VAL A 349 9.48 -5.99 -7.70
N SER A 350 10.08 -4.89 -8.15
CA SER A 350 9.86 -4.35 -9.50
C SER A 350 10.39 -5.28 -10.60
N ASP A 351 11.54 -5.94 -10.40
CA ASP A 351 12.05 -6.95 -11.32
C ASP A 351 11.10 -8.16 -11.41
N VAL A 352 10.65 -8.68 -10.26
CA VAL A 352 9.63 -9.74 -10.21
C VAL A 352 8.37 -9.32 -10.96
N PHE A 353 7.87 -8.10 -10.70
CA PHE A 353 6.68 -7.58 -11.37
C PHE A 353 6.90 -7.44 -12.88
N GLY A 354 8.08 -7.01 -13.32
CA GLY A 354 8.47 -6.93 -14.75
C GLY A 354 8.46 -8.30 -15.42
N ARG A 355 9.10 -9.31 -14.79
CA ARG A 355 9.10 -10.70 -15.28
C ARG A 355 7.70 -11.28 -15.38
N VAL A 356 6.89 -11.09 -14.33
CA VAL A 356 5.49 -11.51 -14.24
C VAL A 356 4.66 -10.86 -15.35
N SER A 357 4.80 -9.55 -15.51
CA SER A 357 4.10 -8.76 -16.54
C SER A 357 4.47 -9.23 -17.94
N ARG A 358 5.75 -9.53 -18.19
CA ARG A 358 6.21 -10.05 -19.48
C ARG A 358 5.66 -11.44 -19.76
N ALA A 359 5.73 -12.36 -18.79
CA ALA A 359 5.16 -13.70 -18.90
C ALA A 359 3.65 -13.67 -19.15
N PHE A 360 2.93 -12.74 -18.48
CA PHE A 360 1.51 -12.54 -18.72
C PHE A 360 1.19 -12.10 -20.14
N VAL A 361 1.93 -11.15 -20.67
CA VAL A 361 1.72 -10.65 -22.04
C VAL A 361 2.00 -11.73 -23.09
N ASP A 362 3.09 -12.48 -22.91
CA ASP A 362 3.53 -13.49 -23.86
C ASP A 362 2.72 -14.80 -23.79
N HIS A 363 2.36 -15.23 -22.58
CA HIS A 363 1.86 -16.60 -22.33
C HIS A 363 0.60 -16.67 -21.43
N GLY A 364 0.11 -15.54 -20.93
CA GLY A 364 -1.10 -15.46 -20.09
C GLY A 364 -0.84 -15.66 -18.60
N VAL A 365 -1.94 -15.71 -17.83
CA VAL A 365 -1.93 -15.69 -16.36
C VAL A 365 -1.20 -16.88 -15.74
N LEU A 366 -1.37 -18.09 -16.26
CA LEU A 366 -0.71 -19.29 -15.71
C LEU A 366 0.84 -19.17 -15.75
N ALA A 367 1.38 -18.60 -16.81
CA ALA A 367 2.82 -18.34 -16.91
C ALA A 367 3.27 -17.24 -15.93
N ALA A 368 2.45 -16.19 -15.77
CA ALA A 368 2.70 -15.15 -14.78
C ALA A 368 2.68 -15.70 -13.33
N GLN A 369 1.71 -16.57 -13.02
CA GLN A 369 1.63 -17.27 -11.72
C GLN A 369 2.88 -18.13 -11.45
N ALA A 370 3.35 -18.86 -12.46
CA ALA A 370 4.55 -19.69 -12.33
C ALA A 370 5.82 -18.85 -12.08
N VAL A 371 5.90 -17.65 -12.68
CA VAL A 371 7.01 -16.71 -12.46
C VAL A 371 6.95 -16.06 -11.08
N ALA A 372 5.75 -15.68 -10.62
CA ALA A 372 5.56 -15.08 -9.31
C ALA A 372 5.89 -16.05 -8.16
N GLY A 373 5.62 -17.35 -8.37
CA GLY A 373 5.75 -18.35 -7.31
C GLY A 373 4.69 -18.22 -6.20
N PRO A 374 4.71 -19.14 -5.23
CA PRO A 374 3.70 -19.18 -4.16
C PRO A 374 3.86 -18.05 -3.13
N ASP A 375 5.04 -17.48 -3.00
CA ASP A 375 5.42 -16.44 -2.05
C ASP A 375 5.36 -15.01 -2.63
N GLY A 376 4.90 -14.86 -3.89
CA GLY A 376 4.81 -13.55 -4.56
C GLY A 376 6.17 -12.94 -4.88
N GLY A 377 7.20 -13.77 -5.04
CA GLY A 377 8.56 -13.36 -5.38
C GLY A 377 9.43 -12.98 -4.18
N LEU A 378 9.00 -13.24 -2.94
CA LEU A 378 9.79 -12.88 -1.76
C LEU A 378 11.07 -13.73 -1.59
N ASP A 379 11.09 -14.96 -2.09
CA ASP A 379 12.21 -15.89 -1.94
C ASP A 379 13.03 -16.07 -3.23
N ALA A 380 12.82 -15.23 -4.23
CA ALA A 380 13.50 -15.29 -5.53
C ALA A 380 14.86 -14.57 -5.56
#